data_5380193d2045e270aa048c3c4da73063
#
_entry.id   5380193d2045e270aa048c3c4da73063
#
_cell.length_a   1.000
_cell.length_b   1.000
_cell.length_c   1.000
_cell.angle_alpha   90.00
_cell.angle_beta   90.00
_cell.angle_gamma   90.00
#
_symmetry.space_group_name_H-M   'P 1'
#
loop_
_entity.id
_entity.type
_entity.pdbx_description
1 polymer ?
#
loop_
_entity_poly.entity_id
_entity_poly.type
_entity_poly.pdbx_seq_one_letter_code
_entity_poly.pdbx_strand_id
1 'polypeptide(L)'
;MFSSEPIGTIHPNTDGWTTEVLDWSNPELQQQRRTLRPSSSWRWLQGQGTVSGSLLGGCLEVLDWLRGTPYWPEQAAWKDALLFLETSEEAPSPDYVGRVLRTFAAVGMLDQLGAVLFGRPGGTQEPEQHLAYDEILRQVITEEYGLGNLPIITNMDFGHTDPMMVLPYGVQAQLDCDRKEFTITESPVAER
;
A
#
# COMPACT_ATOMS: atom_id res chain seq x y z
N MET A 1 -4.40 18.29 -2.20
CA MET A 1 -4.90 17.38 -1.16
C MET A 1 -6.00 18.00 -0.31
N PHE A 2 -6.05 19.30 -0.07
CA PHE A 2 -7.13 20.00 0.66
C PHE A 2 -8.13 20.68 -0.29
N SER A 3 -8.36 20.08 -1.46
CA SER A 3 -9.35 20.54 -2.43
C SER A 3 -10.67 19.80 -2.22
N SER A 4 -11.79 20.45 -2.44
CA SER A 4 -13.11 19.82 -2.53
C SER A 4 -13.28 18.97 -3.79
N GLU A 5 -12.37 19.10 -4.75
CA GLU A 5 -12.34 18.26 -5.95
C GLU A 5 -11.59 16.95 -5.68
N PRO A 6 -11.95 15.85 -6.37
CA PRO A 6 -11.19 14.60 -6.34
C PRO A 6 -9.73 14.83 -6.73
N ILE A 7 -8.82 14.03 -6.15
CA ILE A 7 -7.39 14.10 -6.45
C ILE A 7 -7.11 13.69 -7.90
N GLY A 8 -7.92 12.76 -8.44
CA GLY A 8 -7.77 12.26 -9.79
C GLY A 8 -6.73 11.14 -9.90
N THR A 9 -6.18 10.95 -11.10
CA THR A 9 -5.22 9.88 -11.40
C THR A 9 -3.87 10.16 -10.74
N ILE A 10 -3.37 9.16 -10.04
CA ILE A 10 -2.05 9.17 -9.40
C ILE A 10 -1.06 8.47 -10.33
N HIS A 11 0.10 9.05 -10.50
CA HIS A 11 1.19 8.50 -11.29
C HIS A 11 2.33 8.02 -10.41
N PRO A 12 3.07 6.96 -10.82
CA PRO A 12 4.28 6.55 -10.14
C PRO A 12 5.31 7.70 -10.09
N ASN A 13 6.02 7.79 -8.97
CA ASN A 13 7.15 8.70 -8.83
C ASN A 13 8.29 8.32 -9.81
N THR A 14 8.82 9.30 -10.53
CA THR A 14 9.90 9.13 -11.51
C THR A 14 11.25 9.69 -11.06
N ASP A 15 11.26 10.49 -9.99
CA ASP A 15 12.45 11.24 -9.57
C ASP A 15 13.43 10.44 -8.71
N GLY A 16 12.99 9.28 -8.23
CA GLY A 16 13.76 8.42 -7.34
C GLY A 16 13.20 8.40 -5.93
N TRP A 17 13.71 7.51 -5.09
CA TRP A 17 13.25 7.28 -3.74
C TRP A 17 14.39 6.99 -2.77
N THR A 18 14.13 7.11 -1.47
CA THR A 18 15.11 6.84 -0.43
C THR A 18 14.44 6.37 0.86
N THR A 19 15.20 5.63 1.67
CA THR A 19 14.91 5.34 3.08
C THR A 19 15.89 6.04 4.00
N GLU A 20 16.74 6.92 3.47
CA GLU A 20 17.72 7.65 4.27
C GLU A 20 17.01 8.60 5.25
N VAL A 21 17.31 8.47 6.52
CA VAL A 21 16.85 9.36 7.58
C VAL A 21 18.03 10.20 8.04
N LEU A 22 17.90 11.53 7.90
CA LEU A 22 18.90 12.47 8.42
C LEU A 22 18.62 12.76 9.89
N ASP A 23 19.68 12.83 10.70
CA ASP A 23 19.56 13.16 12.12
C ASP A 23 19.01 14.59 12.30
N TRP A 24 17.79 14.68 12.78
CA TRP A 24 17.08 15.96 13.02
C TRP A 24 17.75 16.81 14.10
N SER A 25 18.57 16.22 14.97
CA SER A 25 19.31 16.94 16.00
C SER A 25 20.54 17.67 15.46
N ASN A 26 20.99 17.33 14.23
CA ASN A 26 22.12 17.96 13.59
C ASN A 26 21.70 18.99 12.52
N PRO A 27 21.80 20.32 12.79
CA PRO A 27 21.38 21.35 11.86
C PRO A 27 22.12 21.34 10.51
N GLU A 28 23.35 20.84 10.45
CA GLU A 28 24.13 20.77 9.21
C GLU A 28 23.54 19.73 8.25
N LEU A 29 23.05 18.61 8.78
CA LEU A 29 22.42 17.57 7.99
C LEU A 29 21.06 18.01 7.42
N GLN A 30 20.34 18.92 8.11
CA GLN A 30 19.05 19.41 7.64
C GLN A 30 19.13 20.23 6.34
N GLN A 31 20.32 20.70 5.96
CA GLN A 31 20.56 21.42 4.71
C GLN A 31 21.04 20.50 3.57
N GLN A 32 21.28 19.23 3.86
CA GLN A 32 21.74 18.26 2.87
C GLN A 32 20.55 17.62 2.15
N ARG A 33 20.75 17.33 0.87
CA ARG A 33 19.80 16.52 0.13
C ARG A 33 20.11 15.05 0.38
N ARG A 34 19.06 14.28 0.64
CA ARG A 34 19.18 12.83 0.76
C ARG A 34 19.56 12.22 -0.59
N THR A 35 20.29 11.11 -0.56
CA THR A 35 20.65 10.35 -1.75
C THR A 35 19.45 9.54 -2.23
N LEU A 36 19.03 9.77 -3.48
CA LEU A 36 17.94 9.02 -4.08
C LEU A 36 18.46 7.80 -4.84
N ARG A 37 17.77 6.69 -4.69
CA ARG A 37 17.87 5.51 -5.55
C ARG A 37 17.02 5.74 -6.81
N PRO A 38 17.37 5.15 -7.97
CA PRO A 38 16.54 5.24 -9.17
C PRO A 38 15.11 4.75 -8.89
N SER A 39 14.14 5.45 -9.43
CA SER A 39 12.75 5.01 -9.34
C SER A 39 12.52 3.78 -10.22
N SER A 40 11.70 2.87 -9.73
CA SER A 40 11.09 1.80 -10.50
C SER A 40 9.57 1.95 -10.43
N SER A 41 8.89 1.72 -11.54
CA SER A 41 7.44 1.83 -11.61
C SER A 41 6.75 0.82 -10.67
N TRP A 42 5.48 1.06 -10.38
CA TRP A 42 4.62 0.11 -9.68
C TRP A 42 4.56 -1.22 -10.44
N ARG A 43 4.49 -2.31 -9.70
CA ARG A 43 4.41 -3.65 -10.28
C ARG A 43 2.98 -4.17 -10.16
N TRP A 44 2.35 -4.38 -11.30
CA TRP A 44 1.01 -4.94 -11.41
C TRP A 44 1.15 -6.47 -11.49
N LEU A 45 0.98 -7.15 -10.37
CA LEU A 45 1.26 -8.59 -10.28
C LEU A 45 0.14 -9.41 -10.87
N GLN A 46 -1.10 -9.00 -10.67
CA GLN A 46 -2.30 -9.63 -11.20
C GLN A 46 -3.47 -8.65 -11.18
N GLY A 47 -4.58 -9.03 -11.83
CA GLY A 47 -5.81 -8.27 -11.95
C GLY A 47 -6.14 -8.00 -13.40
N GLN A 48 -7.42 -7.76 -13.68
CA GLN A 48 -7.96 -7.40 -14.99
C GLN A 48 -9.19 -6.50 -14.83
N GLY A 49 -9.53 -5.75 -15.87
CA GLY A 49 -10.67 -4.85 -15.86
C GLY A 49 -10.54 -3.72 -14.84
N THR A 50 -11.68 -3.22 -14.39
CA THR A 50 -11.75 -2.08 -13.48
C THR A 50 -12.43 -2.48 -12.17
N VAL A 51 -11.82 -2.09 -11.04
CA VAL A 51 -12.38 -2.27 -9.70
C VAL A 51 -12.44 -0.92 -8.99
N SER A 52 -13.44 -0.74 -8.12
CA SER A 52 -13.61 0.50 -7.34
C SER A 52 -13.99 0.14 -5.91
N GLY A 53 -13.53 0.93 -4.96
CA GLY A 53 -13.85 0.76 -3.55
C GLY A 53 -13.20 1.79 -2.66
N SER A 54 -13.51 1.73 -1.37
CA SER A 54 -12.92 2.61 -0.38
C SER A 54 -11.46 2.25 -0.11
N LEU A 55 -10.60 3.25 0.03
CA LEU A 55 -9.23 3.06 0.48
C LEU A 55 -9.19 2.76 1.98
N LEU A 56 -8.85 1.54 2.35
CA LEU A 56 -8.66 1.11 3.73
C LEU A 56 -7.31 0.43 3.89
N GLY A 57 -6.65 0.65 5.02
CA GLY A 57 -5.35 0.03 5.22
C GLY A 57 -4.44 0.79 6.17
N GLY A 58 -3.13 0.70 5.92
CA GLY A 58 -2.09 1.35 6.71
C GLY A 58 -0.85 0.49 6.88
N CYS A 59 -0.07 0.80 7.92
CA CYS A 59 1.07 -0.01 8.33
C CYS A 59 0.60 -1.40 8.75
N LEU A 60 1.14 -2.43 8.10
CA LEU A 60 0.72 -3.82 8.26
C LEU A 60 0.89 -4.29 9.71
N GLU A 61 1.99 -3.93 10.35
CA GLU A 61 2.28 -4.29 11.75
C GLU A 61 1.27 -3.64 12.69
N VAL A 62 0.91 -2.38 12.45
CA VAL A 62 -0.09 -1.67 13.26
C VAL A 62 -1.48 -2.27 13.07
N LEU A 63 -1.86 -2.60 11.84
CA LEU A 63 -3.11 -3.32 11.58
C LEU A 63 -3.15 -4.68 12.27
N ASP A 64 -2.04 -5.40 12.28
CA ASP A 64 -1.93 -6.68 12.98
C ASP A 64 -2.18 -6.52 14.49
N TRP A 65 -1.69 -5.45 15.12
CA TRP A 65 -1.93 -5.16 16.54
C TRP A 65 -3.37 -4.78 16.84
N LEU A 66 -4.07 -4.17 15.89
CA LEU A 66 -5.47 -3.76 16.09
C LEU A 66 -6.45 -4.93 16.09
N ARG A 67 -6.05 -6.10 15.59
CA ARG A 67 -6.93 -7.28 15.54
C ARG A 67 -7.42 -7.66 16.93
N GLY A 68 -8.72 -7.90 17.02
CA GLY A 68 -9.37 -8.23 18.29
C GLY A 68 -9.57 -7.07 19.24
N THR A 69 -9.30 -5.83 18.81
CA THR A 69 -9.64 -4.60 19.54
C THR A 69 -10.89 -3.96 18.98
N PRO A 70 -11.54 -3.04 19.71
CA PRO A 70 -12.68 -2.27 19.22
C PRO A 70 -12.36 -1.33 18.04
N TYR A 71 -11.08 -1.14 17.72
CA TYR A 71 -10.61 -0.29 16.63
C TYR A 71 -10.45 -1.05 15.30
N TRP A 72 -10.57 -2.39 15.33
CA TRP A 72 -10.58 -3.19 14.10
C TRP A 72 -11.83 -2.86 13.28
N PRO A 73 -11.71 -2.54 11.99
CA PRO A 73 -12.87 -2.25 11.15
C PRO A 73 -13.87 -3.41 11.15
N GLU A 74 -15.16 -3.05 11.16
CA GLU A 74 -16.22 -4.04 11.03
C GLU A 74 -16.13 -4.80 9.70
N GLN A 75 -16.63 -6.03 9.68
CA GLN A 75 -16.57 -6.92 8.52
C GLN A 75 -17.10 -6.24 7.23
N ALA A 76 -18.17 -5.46 7.34
CA ALA A 76 -18.78 -4.77 6.21
C ALA A 76 -17.89 -3.69 5.57
N ALA A 77 -16.92 -3.15 6.31
CA ALA A 77 -16.00 -2.13 5.80
C ALA A 77 -15.04 -2.68 4.76
N TRP A 78 -14.76 -3.99 4.80
CA TRP A 78 -13.84 -4.64 3.86
C TRP A 78 -14.47 -4.96 2.51
N LYS A 79 -15.81 -4.87 2.41
CA LYS A 79 -16.49 -5.19 1.17
C LYS A 79 -16.04 -4.25 0.04
N ASP A 80 -15.50 -4.84 -1.01
CA ASP A 80 -14.96 -4.16 -2.19
C ASP A 80 -13.82 -3.16 -1.88
N ALA A 81 -13.29 -3.15 -0.64
CA ALA A 81 -12.24 -2.22 -0.24
C ALA A 81 -10.94 -2.42 -1.05
N LEU A 82 -10.29 -1.33 -1.39
CA LEU A 82 -8.92 -1.32 -1.91
C LEU A 82 -7.99 -1.27 -0.69
N LEU A 83 -7.52 -2.46 -0.26
CA LEU A 83 -6.65 -2.58 0.90
C LEU A 83 -5.25 -2.06 0.56
N PHE A 84 -4.83 -0.96 1.18
CA PHE A 84 -3.46 -0.49 1.07
C PHE A 84 -2.65 -0.90 2.30
N LEU A 85 -1.52 -1.55 2.08
CA LEU A 85 -0.60 -2.03 3.11
C LEU A 85 0.79 -1.48 2.86
N GLU A 86 1.49 -1.12 3.92
CA GLU A 86 2.90 -0.78 3.87
C GLU A 86 3.63 -1.37 5.09
N THR A 87 4.94 -1.46 5.01
CA THR A 87 5.77 -1.96 6.11
C THR A 87 6.58 -0.84 6.72
N SER A 88 6.76 -0.88 8.03
CA SER A 88 7.55 0.10 8.76
C SER A 88 9.03 0.06 8.39
N GLU A 89 9.80 1.01 8.96
CA GLU A 89 11.25 1.05 8.89
C GLU A 89 11.94 -0.15 9.57
N GLU A 90 11.22 -0.91 10.41
CA GLU A 90 11.72 -2.15 11.01
C GLU A 90 11.87 -3.29 9.98
N ALA A 91 11.36 -3.08 8.78
CA ALA A 91 11.48 -4.00 7.65
C ALA A 91 11.06 -5.44 7.99
N PRO A 92 9.81 -5.67 8.41
CA PRO A 92 9.33 -7.01 8.73
C PRO A 92 9.54 -7.95 7.55
N SER A 93 9.94 -9.19 7.84
CA SER A 93 10.26 -10.14 6.78
C SER A 93 9.04 -10.47 5.90
N PRO A 94 9.25 -10.89 4.63
CA PRO A 94 8.16 -11.38 3.78
C PRO A 94 7.34 -12.50 4.44
N ASP A 95 7.99 -13.38 5.22
CA ASP A 95 7.30 -14.42 5.98
C ASP A 95 6.33 -13.86 7.03
N TYR A 96 6.71 -12.77 7.68
CA TYR A 96 5.80 -12.09 8.62
C TYR A 96 4.59 -11.52 7.87
N VAL A 97 4.81 -10.83 6.75
CA VAL A 97 3.73 -10.35 5.88
C VAL A 97 2.80 -11.50 5.49
N GLY A 98 3.36 -12.63 5.06
CA GLY A 98 2.59 -13.83 4.71
C GLY A 98 1.75 -14.37 5.88
N ARG A 99 2.27 -14.35 7.12
CA ARG A 99 1.50 -14.76 8.31
C ARG A 99 0.32 -13.82 8.58
N VAL A 100 0.53 -12.51 8.45
CA VAL A 100 -0.56 -11.53 8.63
C VAL A 100 -1.64 -11.70 7.56
N LEU A 101 -1.26 -11.87 6.29
CA LEU A 101 -2.21 -12.11 5.20
C LEU A 101 -3.02 -13.39 5.40
N ARG A 102 -2.39 -14.48 5.85
CA ARG A 102 -3.11 -15.74 6.18
C ARG A 102 -4.11 -15.53 7.32
N THR A 103 -3.78 -14.66 8.27
CA THR A 103 -4.73 -14.30 9.32
C THR A 103 -5.90 -13.48 8.78
N PHE A 104 -5.63 -12.52 7.88
CA PHE A 104 -6.69 -11.75 7.21
C PHE A 104 -7.60 -12.66 6.38
N ALA A 105 -7.03 -13.66 5.71
CA ALA A 105 -7.81 -14.68 5.01
C ALA A 105 -8.66 -15.51 5.99
N ALA A 106 -8.08 -15.98 7.09
CA ALA A 106 -8.76 -16.82 8.07
C ALA A 106 -9.96 -16.13 8.73
N VAL A 107 -9.94 -14.80 8.84
CA VAL A 107 -11.10 -14.01 9.32
C VAL A 107 -12.06 -13.61 8.19
N GLY A 108 -11.85 -14.09 6.96
CA GLY A 108 -12.71 -13.84 5.79
C GLY A 108 -12.61 -12.42 5.24
N MET A 109 -11.50 -11.72 5.51
CA MET A 109 -11.29 -10.36 5.03
C MET A 109 -10.85 -10.35 3.56
N LEU A 110 -9.89 -11.21 3.17
CA LEU A 110 -9.33 -11.19 1.81
C LEU A 110 -10.38 -11.48 0.73
N ASP A 111 -11.35 -12.34 1.00
CA ASP A 111 -12.43 -12.69 0.07
C ASP A 111 -13.37 -11.52 -0.25
N GLN A 112 -13.33 -10.47 0.55
CA GLN A 112 -14.22 -9.31 0.39
C GLN A 112 -13.55 -8.15 -0.33
N LEU A 113 -12.22 -8.16 -0.47
CA LEU A 113 -11.47 -7.04 -1.02
C LEU A 113 -11.71 -6.85 -2.52
N GLY A 114 -11.68 -5.58 -2.95
CA GLY A 114 -11.61 -5.21 -4.36
C GLY A 114 -10.19 -5.26 -4.93
N ALA A 115 -9.18 -4.98 -4.12
CA ALA A 115 -7.77 -5.05 -4.52
C ALA A 115 -6.82 -5.01 -3.30
N VAL A 116 -5.55 -5.35 -3.54
CA VAL A 116 -4.44 -5.15 -2.60
C VAL A 116 -3.39 -4.24 -3.22
N LEU A 117 -3.10 -3.13 -2.53
CA LEU A 117 -2.09 -2.15 -2.86
C LEU A 117 -0.97 -2.27 -1.83
N PHE A 118 0.26 -2.52 -2.26
CA PHE A 118 1.38 -2.69 -1.36
C PHE A 118 2.44 -1.63 -1.62
N GLY A 119 2.72 -0.83 -0.59
CA GLY A 119 3.74 0.22 -0.63
C GLY A 119 5.13 -0.38 -0.83
N ARG A 120 6.05 0.46 -1.28
CA ARG A 120 7.45 0.05 -1.34
C ARG A 120 7.92 -0.30 0.07
N PRO A 121 8.52 -1.49 0.29
CA PRO A 121 8.95 -1.89 1.63
C PRO A 121 9.88 -0.86 2.27
N GLY A 122 9.64 -0.56 3.55
CA GLY A 122 10.46 0.32 4.35
C GLY A 122 11.79 -0.33 4.77
N GLY A 123 12.62 0.46 5.49
CA GLY A 123 13.89 -0.02 6.04
C GLY A 123 15.05 0.04 5.06
N THR A 124 16.14 -0.66 5.37
CA THR A 124 17.42 -0.59 4.64
C THR A 124 17.60 -1.68 3.59
N GLN A 125 16.52 -2.34 3.19
CA GLN A 125 16.57 -3.44 2.23
C GLN A 125 16.97 -2.96 0.84
N GLU A 126 17.73 -3.82 0.13
CA GLU A 126 18.04 -3.56 -1.27
C GLU A 126 16.84 -3.85 -2.18
N PRO A 127 16.70 -3.12 -3.32
CA PRO A 127 15.54 -3.25 -4.20
C PRO A 127 15.23 -4.68 -4.66
N GLU A 128 16.27 -5.52 -4.81
CA GLU A 128 16.13 -6.92 -5.21
C GLU A 128 15.39 -7.75 -4.14
N GLN A 129 15.54 -7.38 -2.86
CA GLN A 129 14.86 -8.04 -1.75
C GLN A 129 13.35 -7.72 -1.74
N HIS A 130 12.94 -6.61 -2.37
CA HIS A 130 11.52 -6.26 -2.48
C HIS A 130 10.71 -7.27 -3.30
N LEU A 131 11.35 -8.04 -4.20
CA LEU A 131 10.66 -9.08 -4.97
C LEU A 131 10.15 -10.23 -4.10
N ALA A 132 10.77 -10.49 -2.96
CA ALA A 132 10.30 -11.50 -2.03
C ALA A 132 8.93 -11.15 -1.40
N TYR A 133 8.60 -9.84 -1.31
CA TYR A 133 7.26 -9.42 -0.90
C TYR A 133 6.23 -9.65 -2.01
N ASP A 134 6.59 -9.49 -3.27
CA ASP A 134 5.72 -9.83 -4.40
C ASP A 134 5.40 -11.32 -4.41
N GLU A 135 6.43 -12.15 -4.16
CA GLU A 135 6.29 -13.61 -4.13
C GLU A 135 5.37 -14.05 -3.00
N ILE A 136 5.56 -13.54 -1.77
CA ILE A 136 4.70 -13.93 -0.64
C ILE A 136 3.25 -13.45 -0.80
N LEU A 137 3.02 -12.28 -1.40
CA LEU A 137 1.69 -11.80 -1.74
C LEU A 137 0.99 -12.75 -2.72
N ARG A 138 1.67 -13.15 -3.79
CA ARG A 138 1.15 -14.11 -4.76
C ARG A 138 0.92 -15.48 -4.14
N GLN A 139 1.90 -15.98 -3.39
CA GLN A 139 1.80 -17.28 -2.74
C GLN A 139 0.54 -17.35 -1.86
N VAL A 140 0.36 -16.37 -0.97
CA VAL A 140 -0.78 -16.39 -0.05
C VAL A 140 -2.09 -16.12 -0.81
N ILE A 141 -2.18 -14.99 -1.51
CA ILE A 141 -3.46 -14.53 -2.07
C ILE A 141 -3.90 -15.43 -3.24
N THR A 142 -2.98 -15.73 -4.15
CA THR A 142 -3.30 -16.42 -5.39
C THR A 142 -3.26 -17.94 -5.24
N GLU A 143 -2.17 -18.48 -4.68
CA GLU A 143 -1.93 -19.92 -4.68
C GLU A 143 -2.63 -20.62 -3.52
N GLU A 144 -2.51 -20.07 -2.29
CA GLU A 144 -3.09 -20.71 -1.09
C GLU A 144 -4.60 -20.46 -0.98
N TYR A 145 -5.07 -19.24 -1.30
CA TYR A 145 -6.49 -18.87 -1.16
C TYR A 145 -7.26 -18.78 -2.48
N GLY A 146 -6.62 -19.01 -3.62
CA GLY A 146 -7.28 -19.10 -4.91
C GLY A 146 -7.83 -17.78 -5.48
N LEU A 147 -7.40 -16.64 -4.95
CA LEU A 147 -7.90 -15.31 -5.32
C LEU A 147 -7.15 -14.73 -6.54
N GLY A 148 -6.97 -15.52 -7.61
CA GLY A 148 -6.21 -15.14 -8.81
C GLY A 148 -6.78 -13.94 -9.58
N ASN A 149 -8.03 -13.55 -9.34
CA ASN A 149 -8.63 -12.36 -9.95
C ASN A 149 -8.53 -11.10 -9.10
N LEU A 150 -8.14 -11.19 -7.82
CA LEU A 150 -7.96 -10.04 -6.94
C LEU A 150 -6.78 -9.21 -7.40
N PRO A 151 -6.93 -7.96 -7.85
CA PRO A 151 -5.82 -7.14 -8.27
C PRO A 151 -4.77 -6.97 -7.16
N ILE A 152 -3.48 -7.12 -7.51
CA ILE A 152 -2.36 -6.89 -6.60
C ILE A 152 -1.37 -5.94 -7.28
N ILE A 153 -1.15 -4.79 -6.68
CA ILE A 153 -0.19 -3.79 -7.14
C ILE A 153 0.83 -3.57 -6.03
N THR A 154 2.11 -3.63 -6.36
CA THR A 154 3.20 -3.49 -5.40
C THR A 154 4.20 -2.40 -5.79
N ASN A 155 5.18 -2.14 -4.93
CA ASN A 155 6.19 -1.11 -5.13
C ASN A 155 5.58 0.29 -5.29
N MET A 156 4.44 0.55 -4.65
CA MET A 156 3.78 1.85 -4.71
C MET A 156 4.48 2.88 -3.81
N ASP A 157 4.37 4.14 -4.17
CA ASP A 157 5.11 5.24 -3.54
C ASP A 157 4.42 5.75 -2.28
N PHE A 158 4.06 4.87 -1.35
CA PHE A 158 3.53 5.22 -0.03
C PHE A 158 4.14 4.33 1.05
N GLY A 159 4.04 4.75 2.31
CA GLY A 159 4.61 4.07 3.46
C GLY A 159 5.92 4.73 3.93
N HIS A 160 6.91 3.93 4.35
CA HIS A 160 8.16 4.40 4.97
C HIS A 160 9.31 4.59 3.96
N THR A 161 9.00 5.08 2.77
CA THR A 161 9.98 5.51 1.76
C THR A 161 9.64 6.91 1.25
N ASP A 162 10.63 7.73 0.94
CA ASP A 162 10.44 9.10 0.46
C ASP A 162 10.85 9.28 -1.02
N PRO A 163 10.15 10.12 -1.79
CA PRO A 163 8.93 10.83 -1.42
C PRO A 163 7.74 9.88 -1.32
N MET A 164 6.84 10.12 -0.36
CA MET A 164 5.63 9.33 -0.21
C MET A 164 4.41 10.10 -0.69
N MET A 165 3.52 9.40 -1.40
CA MET A 165 2.19 9.94 -1.64
C MET A 165 1.31 9.75 -0.39
N VAL A 166 0.41 10.69 -0.16
CA VAL A 166 -0.57 10.60 0.91
C VAL A 166 -1.83 9.95 0.36
N LEU A 167 -2.25 8.84 0.97
CA LEU A 167 -3.51 8.19 0.65
C LEU A 167 -4.60 8.64 1.63
N PRO A 168 -5.71 9.19 1.14
CA PRO A 168 -6.83 9.56 2.00
C PRO A 168 -7.60 8.30 2.43
N TYR A 169 -7.78 8.14 3.73
CA TYR A 169 -8.45 6.98 4.30
C TYR A 169 -9.98 7.07 4.12
N GLY A 170 -10.59 5.98 3.70
CA GLY A 170 -12.04 5.83 3.57
C GLY A 170 -12.67 6.41 2.30
N VAL A 171 -11.94 7.14 1.47
CA VAL A 171 -12.47 7.71 0.22
C VAL A 171 -12.50 6.68 -0.90
N GLN A 172 -13.34 6.92 -1.90
CA GLN A 172 -13.47 6.08 -3.08
C GLN A 172 -12.29 6.23 -4.02
N ALA A 173 -11.79 5.11 -4.49
CA ALA A 173 -10.76 5.05 -5.51
C ALA A 173 -11.07 3.95 -6.52
N GLN A 174 -10.36 3.98 -7.64
CA GLN A 174 -10.53 3.06 -8.75
C GLN A 174 -9.18 2.59 -9.28
N LEU A 175 -9.11 1.33 -9.63
CA LEU A 175 -8.01 0.71 -10.37
C LEU A 175 -8.52 0.26 -11.73
N ASP A 176 -7.87 0.72 -12.79
CA ASP A 176 -7.99 0.15 -14.13
C ASP A 176 -6.74 -0.71 -14.38
N CYS A 177 -6.91 -2.03 -14.23
CA CYS A 177 -5.80 -2.99 -14.34
C CYS A 177 -5.27 -3.09 -15.77
N ASP A 178 -6.14 -2.89 -16.76
CA ASP A 178 -5.79 -3.03 -18.18
C ASP A 178 -4.96 -1.82 -18.64
N ARG A 179 -5.29 -0.62 -18.15
CA ARG A 179 -4.56 0.63 -18.41
C ARG A 179 -3.45 0.90 -17.40
N LYS A 180 -3.41 0.15 -16.31
CA LYS A 180 -2.50 0.34 -15.17
C LYS A 180 -2.61 1.75 -14.59
N GLU A 181 -3.84 2.16 -14.31
CA GLU A 181 -4.16 3.46 -13.74
C GLU A 181 -4.76 3.31 -12.34
N PHE A 182 -4.35 4.19 -11.43
CA PHE A 182 -4.91 4.33 -10.08
C PHE A 182 -5.46 5.74 -9.93
N THR A 183 -6.75 5.86 -9.62
CA THR A 183 -7.47 7.14 -9.55
C THR A 183 -8.21 7.26 -8.22
N ILE A 184 -8.02 8.37 -7.52
CA ILE A 184 -8.82 8.73 -6.35
C ILE A 184 -10.02 9.54 -6.85
N THR A 185 -11.22 8.96 -6.73
CA THR A 185 -12.43 9.44 -7.40
C THR A 185 -13.32 10.29 -6.49
N GLU A 186 -13.00 10.35 -5.20
CA GLU A 186 -13.71 11.14 -4.21
C GLU A 186 -12.79 12.20 -3.57
N SER A 187 -13.37 13.35 -3.21
CA SER A 187 -12.65 14.36 -2.46
C SER A 187 -12.30 13.87 -1.05
N PRO A 188 -11.06 14.07 -0.58
CA PRO A 188 -10.68 13.75 0.80
C PRO A 188 -11.21 14.78 1.82
N VAL A 189 -11.87 15.84 1.36
CA VAL A 189 -12.38 16.93 2.19
C VAL A 189 -13.88 17.07 1.98
N ALA A 190 -14.64 16.95 3.08
CA ALA A 190 -16.07 17.24 3.06
C ALA A 190 -16.32 18.75 2.96
N GLU A 191 -17.25 19.17 2.09
CA GLU A 191 -17.79 20.52 2.15
C GLU A 191 -18.57 20.69 3.45
N ARG A 192 -18.34 21.80 4.14
CA ARG A 192 -19.05 22.15 5.38
C ARG A 192 -20.35 22.90 5.07
#